data_756700f0fb0c9cdb6af8bfab3d437969
#
_entry.id   756700f0fb0c9cdb6af8bfab3d437969
#
_cell.length_a   1.000
_cell.length_b   1.000
_cell.length_c   1.000
_cell.angle_alpha   90.00
_cell.angle_beta   90.00
_cell.angle_gamma   90.00
#
_symmetry.space_group_name_H-M   'P 1'
#
loop_
_entity.id
_entity.type
_entity.pdbx_description
1 polymer ?
#
loop_
_entity_poly.entity_id
_entity_poly.type
_entity_poly.pdbx_seq_one_letter_code
_entity_poly.pdbx_strand_id
1 'polypeptide(L)'
;DVSYDEMGPDLETMLDRCDGCLLIGDRALEAAKHFPELIMMDLGDEWKRISGSPMVFGVFAARRDSDLEQIKMAYSALLKNLEDFETSKSTRESVIKLCSSKTNQSIERLEKYFGEVINRVDSEDINGLRTFLKTACQVDEDLVLAW
;
A
#
# COMPACT_ATOMS: atom_id res chain seq x y z
N ASP A 1 -5.86 -16.65 -24.08
CA ASP A 1 -6.41 -16.97 -22.74
C ASP A 1 -5.27 -16.89 -21.72
N VAL A 2 -5.53 -16.27 -20.59
CA VAL A 2 -4.60 -16.20 -19.46
C VAL A 2 -5.09 -17.16 -18.38
N SER A 3 -4.19 -18.02 -17.89
CA SER A 3 -4.47 -18.88 -16.74
C SER A 3 -3.80 -18.30 -15.50
N TYR A 4 -4.40 -18.48 -14.34
CA TYR A 4 -3.88 -17.99 -13.07
C TYR A 4 -3.57 -19.16 -12.14
N ASP A 5 -2.43 -19.12 -11.48
CA ASP A 5 -2.02 -20.05 -10.44
C ASP A 5 -1.66 -19.27 -9.17
N GLU A 6 -2.05 -19.76 -8.00
CA GLU A 6 -1.77 -19.13 -6.72
C GLU A 6 -0.60 -19.85 -6.03
N MET A 7 0.42 -19.08 -5.68
CA MET A 7 1.67 -19.61 -5.13
C MET A 7 2.18 -18.76 -3.96
N GLY A 8 3.17 -19.30 -3.24
CA GLY A 8 3.95 -18.53 -2.29
C GLY A 8 4.74 -17.41 -3.00
N PRO A 9 5.03 -16.28 -2.29
CA PRO A 9 5.64 -15.08 -2.89
C PRO A 9 7.16 -15.20 -3.06
N ASP A 10 7.61 -16.25 -3.74
CA ASP A 10 9.00 -16.49 -4.10
C ASP A 10 9.19 -16.32 -5.60
N LEU A 11 9.94 -15.28 -6.02
CA LEU A 11 10.06 -14.86 -7.40
C LEU A 11 10.59 -15.97 -8.30
N GLU A 12 11.66 -16.66 -7.88
CA GLU A 12 12.30 -17.70 -8.72
C GLU A 12 11.33 -18.86 -8.92
N THR A 13 10.72 -19.37 -7.85
CA THR A 13 9.74 -20.45 -7.92
C THR A 13 8.53 -20.08 -8.79
N MET A 14 8.09 -18.81 -8.73
CA MET A 14 6.97 -18.34 -9.54
C MET A 14 7.33 -18.29 -11.03
N LEU A 15 8.50 -17.76 -11.37
CA LEU A 15 8.97 -17.65 -12.76
C LEU A 15 9.39 -18.99 -13.38
N ASP A 16 9.74 -19.99 -12.56
CA ASP A 16 9.97 -21.35 -13.06
C ASP A 16 8.68 -22.03 -13.56
N ARG A 17 7.52 -21.52 -13.15
CA ARG A 17 6.21 -22.16 -13.42
C ARG A 17 5.28 -21.30 -14.27
N CYS A 18 5.47 -19.99 -14.28
CA CYS A 18 4.60 -19.03 -14.94
C CYS A 18 5.40 -18.04 -15.80
N ASP A 19 4.78 -17.55 -16.87
CA ASP A 19 5.37 -16.55 -17.77
C ASP A 19 5.50 -15.16 -17.11
N GLY A 20 4.78 -14.93 -16.02
CA GLY A 20 4.83 -13.70 -15.21
C GLY A 20 4.23 -13.91 -13.85
N CYS A 21 4.55 -13.04 -12.92
CA CYS A 21 4.03 -13.11 -11.55
C CYS A 21 3.70 -11.74 -10.98
N LEU A 22 2.79 -11.73 -10.00
CA LEU A 22 2.43 -10.55 -9.23
C LEU A 22 3.04 -10.66 -7.84
N LEU A 23 3.83 -9.65 -7.47
CA LEU A 23 4.35 -9.47 -6.12
C LEU A 23 3.85 -8.17 -5.52
N ILE A 24 3.72 -8.13 -4.19
CA ILE A 24 3.34 -6.94 -3.42
C ILE A 24 4.25 -6.74 -2.20
N GLY A 25 4.24 -5.52 -1.68
CA GLY A 25 4.94 -5.17 -0.43
C GLY A 25 6.44 -5.43 -0.49
N ASP A 26 7.02 -5.93 0.60
CA ASP A 26 8.48 -6.11 0.73
C ASP A 26 9.06 -7.04 -0.35
N ARG A 27 8.30 -8.03 -0.79
CA ARG A 27 8.73 -8.95 -1.86
C ARG A 27 8.83 -8.25 -3.21
N ALA A 28 7.89 -7.37 -3.53
CA ALA A 28 7.98 -6.54 -4.74
C ALA A 28 9.15 -5.57 -4.67
N LEU A 29 9.39 -4.93 -3.52
CA LEU A 29 10.53 -4.03 -3.31
C LEU A 29 11.87 -4.76 -3.42
N GLU A 30 11.97 -5.98 -2.91
CA GLU A 30 13.17 -6.81 -3.00
C GLU A 30 13.43 -7.25 -4.46
N ALA A 31 12.39 -7.70 -5.15
CA ALA A 31 12.48 -8.04 -6.58
C ALA A 31 12.89 -6.84 -7.42
N ALA A 32 12.29 -5.67 -7.19
CA ALA A 32 12.63 -4.43 -7.88
C ALA A 32 14.07 -3.98 -7.65
N LYS A 33 14.64 -4.29 -6.50
CA LYS A 33 16.05 -3.99 -6.18
C LYS A 33 17.03 -4.91 -6.89
N HIS A 34 16.73 -6.19 -6.97
CA HIS A 34 17.66 -7.21 -7.46
C HIS A 34 17.47 -7.52 -8.94
N PHE A 35 16.27 -7.34 -9.47
CA PHE A 35 15.86 -7.69 -10.84
C PHE A 35 15.03 -6.58 -11.49
N PRO A 36 15.53 -5.33 -11.54
CA PRO A 36 14.74 -4.21 -12.06
C PRO A 36 14.33 -4.42 -13.54
N GLU A 37 15.11 -5.19 -14.30
CA GLU A 37 14.85 -5.53 -15.70
C GLU A 37 13.66 -6.48 -15.89
N LEU A 38 13.22 -7.18 -14.85
CA LEU A 38 12.06 -8.08 -14.89
C LEU A 38 10.74 -7.36 -14.59
N ILE A 39 10.79 -6.10 -14.16
CA ILE A 39 9.59 -5.33 -13.87
C ILE A 39 8.94 -4.90 -15.17
N MET A 40 7.78 -5.49 -15.45
CA MET A 40 7.00 -5.19 -16.64
C MET A 40 5.96 -4.09 -16.41
N MET A 41 5.43 -3.98 -15.18
CA MET A 41 4.31 -3.10 -14.88
C MET A 41 4.24 -2.78 -13.40
N ASP A 42 3.97 -1.51 -13.06
CA ASP A 42 3.48 -1.10 -11.75
C ASP A 42 1.95 -1.00 -11.80
N LEU A 43 1.25 -1.73 -10.93
CA LEU A 43 -0.21 -1.79 -10.96
C LEU A 43 -0.87 -0.47 -10.53
N GLY A 44 -0.21 0.31 -9.68
CA GLY A 44 -0.71 1.64 -9.29
C GLY A 44 -0.69 2.62 -10.46
N ASP A 45 0.43 2.66 -11.19
CA ASP A 45 0.58 3.48 -12.39
C ASP A 45 -0.40 3.04 -13.49
N GLU A 46 -0.53 1.74 -13.70
CA GLU A 46 -1.45 1.20 -14.69
C GLU A 46 -2.91 1.50 -14.33
N TRP A 47 -3.28 1.37 -13.05
CA TRP A 47 -4.61 1.75 -12.59
C TRP A 47 -4.89 3.22 -12.87
N LYS A 48 -3.96 4.11 -12.55
CA LYS A 48 -4.10 5.53 -12.85
C LYS A 48 -4.25 5.80 -14.35
N ARG A 49 -3.51 5.07 -15.19
CA ARG A 49 -3.58 5.19 -16.65
C ARG A 49 -4.95 4.81 -17.21
N ILE A 50 -5.56 3.72 -16.72
CA ILE A 50 -6.84 3.20 -17.25
C ILE A 50 -8.07 3.86 -16.62
N SER A 51 -8.01 4.22 -15.33
CA SER A 51 -9.14 4.81 -14.59
C SER A 51 -9.11 6.33 -14.49
N GLY A 52 -7.94 6.95 -14.67
CA GLY A 52 -7.71 8.37 -14.40
C GLY A 52 -7.68 8.71 -12.90
N SER A 53 -7.82 7.73 -12.02
CA SER A 53 -7.96 7.91 -10.56
C SER A 53 -6.76 7.38 -9.79
N PRO A 54 -6.42 7.94 -8.62
CA PRO A 54 -5.39 7.39 -7.76
C PRO A 54 -5.76 6.00 -7.23
N MET A 55 -4.74 5.22 -6.88
CA MET A 55 -4.88 3.91 -6.24
C MET A 55 -4.70 4.04 -4.74
N VAL A 56 -5.66 3.54 -3.96
CA VAL A 56 -5.56 3.43 -2.50
C VAL A 56 -5.15 2.00 -2.16
N PHE A 57 -3.93 1.82 -1.67
CA PHE A 57 -3.35 0.50 -1.41
C PHE A 57 -3.72 -0.09 -0.06
N GLY A 58 -4.15 0.74 0.90
CA GLY A 58 -4.51 0.28 2.23
C GLY A 58 -5.43 1.25 2.95
N VAL A 59 -6.27 0.70 3.80
CA VAL A 59 -7.18 1.45 4.64
C VAL A 59 -7.25 0.85 6.04
N PHE A 60 -7.53 1.68 7.02
CA PHE A 60 -7.98 1.20 8.31
C PHE A 60 -9.50 0.99 8.27
N ALA A 61 -9.94 -0.20 8.61
CA ALA A 61 -11.36 -0.54 8.64
C ALA A 61 -11.79 -0.92 10.05
N ALA A 62 -13.00 -0.57 10.40
CA ALA A 62 -13.64 -0.96 11.65
C ALA A 62 -14.97 -1.67 11.37
N ARG A 63 -15.39 -2.53 12.26
CA ARG A 63 -16.71 -3.15 12.17
C ARG A 63 -17.80 -2.09 12.42
N ARG A 64 -18.94 -2.23 11.79
CA ARG A 64 -20.08 -1.29 11.93
C ARG A 64 -20.63 -1.20 13.37
N ASP A 65 -20.45 -2.26 14.16
CA ASP A 65 -20.88 -2.37 15.55
C ASP A 65 -19.78 -1.98 16.57
N SER A 66 -18.64 -1.49 16.10
CA SER A 66 -17.56 -1.03 16.98
C SER A 66 -17.94 0.29 17.67
N ASP A 67 -17.41 0.48 18.89
CA ASP A 67 -17.57 1.72 19.63
C ASP A 67 -16.91 2.89 18.90
N LEU A 68 -17.73 3.87 18.49
CA LEU A 68 -17.28 5.02 17.69
C LEU A 68 -16.26 5.90 18.44
N GLU A 69 -16.39 6.03 19.76
CA GLU A 69 -15.46 6.84 20.54
C GLU A 69 -14.07 6.17 20.60
N GLN A 70 -14.01 4.85 20.73
CA GLN A 70 -12.76 4.12 20.67
C GLN A 70 -12.10 4.22 19.27
N ILE A 71 -12.90 4.16 18.21
CA ILE A 71 -12.40 4.35 16.84
C ILE A 71 -11.81 5.75 16.68
N LYS A 72 -12.50 6.80 17.13
CA LYS A 72 -12.00 8.17 17.08
C LYS A 72 -10.71 8.36 17.88
N MET A 73 -10.62 7.74 19.06
CA MET A 73 -9.40 7.78 19.87
C MET A 73 -8.23 7.11 19.14
N ALA A 74 -8.44 5.93 18.55
CA ALA A 74 -7.42 5.22 17.78
C ALA A 74 -6.98 6.05 16.56
N TYR A 75 -7.94 6.62 15.82
CA TYR A 75 -7.65 7.49 14.67
C TYR A 75 -6.84 8.73 15.08
N SER A 76 -7.23 9.40 16.16
CA SER A 76 -6.49 10.56 16.67
C SER A 76 -5.05 10.21 17.04
N ALA A 77 -4.84 9.03 17.64
CA ALA A 77 -3.50 8.55 17.98
C ALA A 77 -2.68 8.24 16.72
N LEU A 78 -3.30 7.64 15.68
CA LEU A 78 -2.63 7.39 14.40
C LEU A 78 -2.22 8.70 13.71
N LEU A 79 -3.13 9.68 13.66
CA LEU A 79 -2.82 11.01 13.08
C LEU A 79 -1.67 11.71 13.82
N LYS A 80 -1.67 11.65 15.14
CA LYS A 80 -0.59 12.22 15.94
C LYS A 80 0.75 11.54 15.66
N ASN A 81 0.79 10.22 15.58
CA ASN A 81 2.00 9.49 15.25
C ASN A 81 2.51 9.84 13.84
N LEU A 82 1.60 10.01 12.88
CA LEU A 82 1.95 10.44 11.53
C LEU A 82 2.54 11.86 11.54
N GLU A 83 1.91 12.80 12.26
CA GLU A 83 2.41 14.17 12.42
C GLU A 83 3.80 14.19 13.07
N ASP A 84 4.00 13.41 14.13
CA ASP A 84 5.30 13.29 14.80
C ASP A 84 6.36 12.71 13.84
N PHE A 85 6.01 11.76 12.99
CA PHE A 85 6.89 11.22 11.96
C PHE A 85 7.24 12.26 10.88
N GLU A 86 6.26 13.06 10.45
CA GLU A 86 6.43 14.08 9.41
C GLU A 86 7.23 15.30 9.90
N THR A 87 7.07 15.69 11.17
CA THR A 87 7.62 16.95 11.71
C THR A 87 8.86 16.77 12.57
N SER A 88 9.08 15.61 13.19
CA SER A 88 10.20 15.33 14.06
C SER A 88 11.27 14.50 13.37
N LYS A 89 12.42 15.08 13.08
CA LYS A 89 13.57 14.39 12.50
C LYS A 89 13.99 13.15 13.31
N SER A 90 14.05 13.28 14.64
CA SER A 90 14.45 12.16 15.51
C SER A 90 13.45 11.02 15.50
N THR A 91 12.16 11.33 15.45
CA THR A 91 11.09 10.31 15.33
C THR A 91 11.20 9.60 13.99
N ARG A 92 11.33 10.34 12.89
CA ARG A 92 11.51 9.79 11.55
C ARG A 92 12.71 8.84 11.48
N GLU A 93 13.88 9.28 11.95
CA GLU A 93 15.10 8.45 11.97
C GLU A 93 14.91 7.16 12.79
N SER A 94 14.23 7.25 13.93
CA SER A 94 13.95 6.10 14.79
C SER A 94 13.02 5.11 14.12
N VAL A 95 11.96 5.59 13.46
CA VAL A 95 11.03 4.73 12.70
C VAL A 95 11.73 4.05 11.53
N ILE A 96 12.53 4.79 10.76
CA ILE A 96 13.25 4.23 9.61
C ILE A 96 14.26 3.16 10.05
N LYS A 97 14.99 3.38 11.14
CA LYS A 97 15.91 2.38 11.71
C LYS A 97 15.15 1.13 12.15
N LEU A 98 14.00 1.29 12.80
CA LEU A 98 13.15 0.16 13.20
C LEU A 98 12.64 -0.61 11.99
N CYS A 99 12.16 0.08 10.95
CA CYS A 99 11.73 -0.56 9.71
C CYS A 99 12.89 -1.31 9.04
N SER A 100 14.07 -0.70 8.94
CA SER A 100 15.26 -1.34 8.38
C SER A 100 15.61 -2.65 9.10
N SER A 101 15.55 -2.63 10.44
CA SER A 101 15.82 -3.84 11.22
C SER A 101 14.80 -4.97 11.05
N LYS A 102 13.56 -4.64 10.66
CA LYS A 102 12.46 -5.61 10.47
C LYS A 102 12.34 -6.12 9.04
N THR A 103 12.65 -5.29 8.05
CA THR A 103 12.41 -5.58 6.62
C THR A 103 13.67 -5.93 5.85
N ASN A 104 14.84 -5.83 6.48
CA ASN A 104 16.16 -5.98 5.83
C ASN A 104 16.37 -5.00 4.66
N GLN A 105 15.59 -3.92 4.58
CA GLN A 105 15.76 -2.86 3.61
C GLN A 105 16.79 -1.84 4.08
N SER A 106 17.54 -1.24 3.14
CA SER A 106 18.48 -0.17 3.48
C SER A 106 17.75 1.10 3.94
N ILE A 107 18.40 1.89 4.80
CA ILE A 107 17.87 3.19 5.25
C ILE A 107 17.55 4.10 4.05
N GLU A 108 18.45 4.15 3.06
CA GLU A 108 18.26 4.93 1.84
C GLU A 108 17.00 4.51 1.06
N ARG A 109 16.76 3.20 0.92
CA ARG A 109 15.54 2.70 0.27
C ARG A 109 14.28 3.07 1.05
N LEU A 110 14.34 2.99 2.38
CA LEU A 110 13.20 3.35 3.24
C LEU A 110 12.93 4.85 3.23
N GLU A 111 13.97 5.69 3.21
CA GLU A 111 13.80 7.14 3.04
C GLU A 111 13.08 7.48 1.74
N LYS A 112 13.47 6.83 0.65
CA LYS A 112 12.80 6.96 -0.64
C LYS A 112 11.35 6.47 -0.57
N TYR A 113 11.12 5.28 -0.01
CA TYR A 113 9.78 4.69 0.14
C TYR A 113 8.83 5.60 0.94
N PHE A 114 9.27 6.12 2.09
CA PHE A 114 8.47 7.05 2.88
C PHE A 114 8.29 8.45 2.24
N GLY A 115 9.00 8.73 1.17
CA GLY A 115 8.77 9.89 0.31
C GLY A 115 7.76 9.61 -0.82
N GLU A 116 7.62 8.35 -1.22
CA GLU A 116 6.71 7.91 -2.29
C GLU A 116 5.29 7.61 -1.76
N VAL A 117 5.19 7.11 -0.53
CA VAL A 117 3.92 6.70 0.08
C VAL A 117 3.23 7.88 0.77
N ILE A 118 2.01 8.17 0.35
CA ILE A 118 1.15 9.17 0.98
C ILE A 118 0.24 8.47 1.99
N ASN A 119 0.39 8.84 3.28
CA ASN A 119 -0.39 8.27 4.38
C ASN A 119 -1.58 9.16 4.80
N ARG A 120 -2.06 9.96 3.89
CA ARG A 120 -3.25 10.82 4.05
C ARG A 120 -4.16 10.60 2.86
N VAL A 121 -5.44 10.73 3.10
CA VAL A 121 -6.49 10.54 2.08
C VAL A 121 -7.21 11.86 1.89
N ASP A 122 -7.33 12.30 0.67
CA ASP A 122 -8.14 13.45 0.27
C ASP A 122 -9.42 13.01 -0.46
N SER A 123 -10.15 13.97 -0.99
CA SER A 123 -11.40 13.68 -1.73
C SER A 123 -11.16 12.96 -3.07
N GLU A 124 -10.01 13.16 -3.69
CA GLU A 124 -9.65 12.50 -4.94
C GLU A 124 -9.31 11.03 -4.67
N ASP A 125 -8.57 10.74 -3.60
CA ASP A 125 -8.24 9.39 -3.15
C ASP A 125 -9.50 8.60 -2.78
N ILE A 126 -10.46 9.24 -2.08
CA ILE A 126 -11.75 8.60 -1.74
C ILE A 126 -12.54 8.25 -3.01
N ASN A 127 -12.55 9.15 -4.00
CA ASN A 127 -13.18 8.87 -5.29
C ASN A 127 -12.45 7.76 -6.05
N GLY A 128 -11.12 7.73 -5.99
CA GLY A 128 -10.29 6.67 -6.54
C GLY A 128 -10.62 5.31 -5.92
N LEU A 129 -10.74 5.25 -4.58
CA LEU A 129 -11.13 4.04 -3.86
C LEU A 129 -12.53 3.56 -4.27
N ARG A 130 -13.52 4.47 -4.35
CA ARG A 130 -14.87 4.13 -4.82
C ARG A 130 -14.85 3.56 -6.25
N THR A 131 -14.10 4.21 -7.14
CA THR A 131 -13.94 3.76 -8.52
C THR A 131 -13.32 2.37 -8.58
N PHE A 132 -12.28 2.12 -7.78
CA PHE A 132 -11.65 0.80 -7.71
C PHE A 132 -12.59 -0.28 -7.19
N LEU A 133 -13.26 -0.05 -6.08
CA LEU A 133 -14.22 -0.99 -5.50
C LEU A 133 -15.32 -1.34 -6.49
N LYS A 134 -15.89 -0.35 -7.15
CA LYS A 134 -16.96 -0.56 -8.14
C LYS A 134 -16.47 -1.27 -9.39
N THR A 135 -15.35 -0.85 -9.95
CA THR A 135 -14.90 -1.31 -11.28
C THR A 135 -14.14 -2.61 -11.21
N ALA A 136 -13.19 -2.72 -10.29
CA ALA A 136 -12.31 -3.88 -10.16
C ALA A 136 -12.89 -4.95 -9.22
N CYS A 137 -13.49 -4.54 -8.12
CA CYS A 137 -14.02 -5.46 -7.11
C CYS A 137 -15.51 -5.77 -7.27
N GLN A 138 -16.23 -5.08 -8.17
CA GLN A 138 -17.68 -5.24 -8.40
C GLN A 138 -18.51 -5.02 -7.13
N VAL A 139 -18.05 -4.14 -6.24
CA VAL A 139 -18.75 -3.75 -5.01
C VAL A 139 -19.59 -2.52 -5.30
N ASP A 140 -20.91 -2.68 -5.27
CA ASP A 140 -21.88 -1.60 -5.50
C ASP A 140 -22.34 -0.90 -4.21
N GLU A 141 -21.87 -1.36 -3.04
CA GLU A 141 -22.19 -0.73 -1.77
C GLU A 141 -21.45 0.61 -1.62
N ASP A 142 -22.15 1.59 -1.08
CA ASP A 142 -21.53 2.87 -0.76
C ASP A 142 -20.43 2.73 0.30
N LEU A 143 -19.30 3.35 0.04
CA LEU A 143 -18.22 3.46 1.00
C LEU A 143 -18.69 4.31 2.18
N VAL A 144 -18.78 3.70 3.34
CA VAL A 144 -19.15 4.39 4.59
C VAL A 144 -17.88 4.83 5.29
N LEU A 145 -17.67 6.15 5.34
CA LEU A 145 -16.62 6.74 6.16
C LEU A 145 -17.07 6.78 7.62
N ALA A 146 -16.14 6.56 8.56
CA ALA A 146 -16.48 6.50 9.99
C ALA A 146 -16.88 7.87 10.56
N TRP A 147 -16.52 8.98 9.89
CA TRP A 147 -16.89 10.38 10.18
C TRP A 147 -16.74 11.22 8.91
#